data_e60de979720e814e0d70aa75fb086784
#
_entry.id   e60de979720e814e0d70aa75fb086784
#
_cell.length_a   1.000
_cell.length_b   1.000
_cell.length_c   1.000
_cell.angle_alpha   90.00
_cell.angle_beta   90.00
_cell.angle_gamma   90.00
#
_symmetry.space_group_name_H-M   'P 1'
#
loop_
_entity.id
_entity.type
_entity.pdbx_description
1 polymer ?
#
loop_
_entity_poly.entity_id
_entity_poly.type
_entity_poly.pdbx_seq_one_letter_code
_entity_poly.pdbx_strand_id
1 'polypeptide(L)'
;MISIRTRFIVVSLISVTIALSLASWFLVALFADNYEKRIDTELTGHINRLAGSLEFAADGTLRKPESPADNRFYKAYGGLYWQLDDQARNLELRSPSLFDYALPLPDDKHVLGAIHRYHLKGPEGADVIVQERVVQVAAPGGPRIIRIAVAIDASVLEDAKGSFARAII
;
A
#
# COMPACT_ATOMS: atom_id res chain seq x y z
N MET A 1 44.12 39.12 -11.98
CA MET A 1 44.32 38.43 -10.68
C MET A 1 43.03 38.56 -9.89
N ILE A 2 42.38 37.42 -9.55
CA ILE A 2 41.14 37.41 -8.76
C ILE A 2 41.52 37.76 -7.32
N SER A 3 40.84 38.75 -6.69
CA SER A 3 41.10 39.20 -5.34
C SER A 3 40.85 38.01 -4.35
N ILE A 4 41.65 37.96 -3.29
CA ILE A 4 41.52 36.98 -2.20
C ILE A 4 40.08 37.01 -1.65
N ARG A 5 39.45 38.19 -1.51
CA ARG A 5 38.07 38.33 -1.10
C ARG A 5 37.06 37.59 -2.01
N THR A 6 37.27 37.72 -3.34
CA THR A 6 36.40 37.01 -4.31
C THR A 6 36.54 35.49 -4.23
N ARG A 7 37.74 34.99 -3.98
CA ARG A 7 37.97 33.54 -3.77
C ARG A 7 37.22 33.03 -2.52
N PHE A 8 37.31 33.75 -1.40
CA PHE A 8 36.59 33.40 -0.18
C PHE A 8 35.07 33.40 -0.37
N ILE A 9 34.51 34.41 -1.04
CA ILE A 9 33.07 34.47 -1.32
C ILE A 9 32.63 33.32 -2.20
N VAL A 10 33.36 33.01 -3.26
CA VAL A 10 33.03 31.91 -4.17
C VAL A 10 33.09 30.55 -3.47
N VAL A 11 34.14 30.30 -2.68
CA VAL A 11 34.27 29.04 -1.93
C VAL A 11 33.16 28.91 -0.89
N SER A 12 32.84 29.98 -0.16
CA SER A 12 31.74 29.97 0.81
C SER A 12 30.38 29.71 0.13
N LEU A 13 30.12 30.35 -1.00
CA LEU A 13 28.87 30.16 -1.75
C LEU A 13 28.73 28.72 -2.23
N ILE A 14 29.80 28.14 -2.82
CA ILE A 14 29.81 26.76 -3.24
C ILE A 14 29.60 25.81 -2.08
N SER A 15 30.28 26.02 -0.94
CA SER A 15 30.15 25.21 0.25
C SER A 15 28.72 25.22 0.82
N VAL A 16 28.11 26.41 0.90
CA VAL A 16 26.71 26.55 1.36
C VAL A 16 25.74 25.88 0.39
N THR A 17 25.95 26.04 -0.93
CA THR A 17 25.09 25.41 -1.94
C THR A 17 25.16 23.89 -1.85
N ILE A 18 26.37 23.32 -1.70
CA ILE A 18 26.55 21.87 -1.53
C ILE A 18 25.87 21.40 -0.25
N ALA A 19 26.07 22.09 0.88
CA ALA A 19 25.47 21.73 2.15
C ALA A 19 23.93 21.72 2.09
N LEU A 20 23.34 22.77 1.48
CA LEU A 20 21.89 22.86 1.30
C LEU A 20 21.35 21.77 0.38
N SER A 21 22.07 21.46 -0.72
CA SER A 21 21.67 20.37 -1.64
C SER A 21 21.68 19.01 -0.95
N LEU A 22 22.71 18.72 -0.16
CA LEU A 22 22.81 17.49 0.61
C LEU A 22 21.71 17.39 1.67
N ALA A 23 21.46 18.48 2.38
CA ALA A 23 20.39 18.54 3.38
C ALA A 23 19.01 18.32 2.75
N SER A 24 18.74 18.95 1.63
CA SER A 24 17.49 18.76 0.88
C SER A 24 17.32 17.32 0.39
N TRP A 25 18.37 16.74 -0.18
CA TRP A 25 18.34 15.35 -0.63
C TRP A 25 18.07 14.37 0.54
N PHE A 26 18.75 14.57 1.66
CA PHE A 26 18.56 13.76 2.86
C PHE A 26 17.13 13.88 3.42
N LEU A 27 16.60 15.08 3.44
CA LEU A 27 15.23 15.34 3.92
C LEU A 27 14.17 14.65 3.03
N VAL A 28 14.35 14.70 1.71
CA VAL A 28 13.45 14.00 0.75
C VAL A 28 13.53 12.49 0.96
N ALA A 29 14.73 11.93 1.16
CA ALA A 29 14.91 10.49 1.40
C ALA A 29 14.23 10.04 2.71
N LEU A 30 14.39 10.80 3.80
CA LEU A 30 13.71 10.52 5.07
C LEU A 30 12.19 10.59 4.95
N PHE A 31 11.69 11.57 4.20
CA PHE A 31 10.24 11.72 3.99
C PHE A 31 9.66 10.53 3.22
N ALA A 32 10.35 10.08 2.16
CA ALA A 32 9.92 8.93 1.37
C ALA A 32 9.82 7.64 2.22
N ASP A 33 10.83 7.36 3.06
CA ASP A 33 10.84 6.18 3.95
C ASP A 33 9.69 6.22 4.98
N ASN A 34 9.43 7.38 5.57
CA ASN A 34 8.33 7.54 6.51
C ASN A 34 6.96 7.36 5.85
N TYR A 35 6.82 7.80 4.60
CA TYR A 35 5.55 7.67 3.87
C TYR A 35 5.26 6.21 3.48
N GLU A 36 6.28 5.46 3.05
CA GLU A 36 6.12 4.03 2.77
C GLU A 36 5.69 3.24 4.02
N LYS A 37 6.31 3.51 5.17
CA LYS A 37 5.91 2.90 6.45
C LYS A 37 4.47 3.23 6.85
N ARG A 38 4.01 4.44 6.52
CA ARG A 38 2.63 4.85 6.77
C ARG A 38 1.65 4.06 5.91
N ILE A 39 1.94 3.88 4.62
CA ILE A 39 1.13 3.05 3.72
C ILE A 39 1.09 1.61 4.24
N ASP A 40 2.23 1.04 4.62
CA ASP A 40 2.30 -0.33 5.13
C ASP A 40 1.46 -0.49 6.41
N THR A 41 1.48 0.48 7.29
CA THR A 41 0.65 0.49 8.51
C THR A 41 -0.84 0.59 8.17
N GLU A 42 -1.21 1.44 7.21
CA GLU A 42 -2.59 1.61 6.75
C GLU A 42 -3.13 0.31 6.16
N LEU A 43 -2.40 -0.31 5.22
CA LEU A 43 -2.80 -1.57 4.59
C LEU A 43 -2.90 -2.71 5.61
N THR A 44 -1.92 -2.83 6.50
CA THR A 44 -1.96 -3.81 7.60
C THR A 44 -3.17 -3.60 8.50
N GLY A 45 -3.52 -2.36 8.81
CA GLY A 45 -4.72 -2.00 9.58
C GLY A 45 -6.00 -2.48 8.89
N HIS A 46 -6.11 -2.31 7.59
CA HIS A 46 -7.26 -2.79 6.81
C HIS A 46 -7.32 -4.32 6.74
N ILE A 47 -6.18 -5.00 6.55
CA ILE A 47 -6.10 -6.48 6.61
C ILE A 47 -6.60 -6.99 7.96
N ASN A 48 -6.16 -6.39 9.07
CA ASN A 48 -6.57 -6.82 10.39
C ASN A 48 -8.07 -6.62 10.63
N ARG A 49 -8.66 -5.52 10.14
CA ARG A 49 -10.12 -5.28 10.22
C ARG A 49 -10.89 -6.30 9.41
N LEU A 50 -10.47 -6.58 8.18
CA LEU A 50 -11.09 -7.60 7.33
C LEU A 50 -10.98 -8.98 7.97
N ALA A 51 -9.81 -9.36 8.49
CA ALA A 51 -9.61 -10.64 9.19
C ALA A 51 -10.53 -10.79 10.40
N GLY A 52 -10.70 -9.71 11.17
CA GLY A 52 -11.60 -9.68 12.34
C GLY A 52 -13.09 -9.69 12.00
N SER A 53 -13.47 -9.36 10.76
CA SER A 53 -14.85 -9.32 10.28
C SER A 53 -15.25 -10.53 9.43
N LEU A 54 -14.37 -11.54 9.33
CA LEU A 54 -14.68 -12.76 8.58
C LEU A 54 -15.77 -13.57 9.29
N GLU A 55 -16.86 -13.79 8.60
CA GLU A 55 -17.99 -14.60 9.08
C GLU A 55 -18.34 -15.68 8.05
N PHE A 56 -18.83 -16.82 8.57
CA PHE A 56 -19.32 -17.90 7.73
C PHE A 56 -20.82 -18.10 7.95
N ALA A 57 -21.53 -18.40 6.87
CA ALA A 57 -22.90 -18.89 6.95
C ALA A 57 -22.94 -20.32 7.54
N ALA A 58 -24.13 -20.79 7.92
CA ALA A 58 -24.30 -22.14 8.48
C ALA A 58 -23.85 -23.26 7.52
N ASP A 59 -23.90 -23.02 6.22
CA ASP A 59 -23.42 -23.93 5.16
C ASP A 59 -21.89 -23.86 4.97
N GLY A 60 -21.19 -23.03 5.75
CA GLY A 60 -19.75 -22.80 5.67
C GLY A 60 -19.32 -21.91 4.50
N THR A 61 -20.24 -21.18 3.86
CA THR A 61 -19.90 -20.19 2.84
C THR A 61 -19.38 -18.92 3.53
N LEU A 62 -18.25 -18.38 3.04
CA LEU A 62 -17.71 -17.12 3.52
C LEU A 62 -18.67 -15.98 3.14
N ARG A 63 -19.14 -15.23 4.13
CA ARG A 63 -19.97 -14.04 3.91
C ARG A 63 -19.08 -12.89 3.43
N LYS A 64 -19.62 -12.08 2.52
CA LYS A 64 -18.94 -10.86 2.11
C LYS A 64 -18.85 -9.91 3.30
N PRO A 65 -17.64 -9.55 3.75
CA PRO A 65 -17.49 -8.62 4.87
C PRO A 65 -17.94 -7.23 4.46
N GLU A 66 -18.32 -6.43 5.43
CA GLU A 66 -18.47 -5.00 5.23
C GLU A 66 -17.08 -4.38 4.99
N SER A 67 -16.97 -3.56 3.95
CA SER A 67 -15.70 -2.86 3.68
C SER A 67 -15.37 -1.93 4.85
N PRO A 68 -14.08 -1.79 5.21
CA PRO A 68 -13.66 -0.82 6.20
C PRO A 68 -14.22 0.59 5.91
N ALA A 69 -14.43 1.39 6.95
CA ALA A 69 -15.04 2.72 6.87
C ALA A 69 -14.11 3.74 6.15
N ASP A 70 -13.87 3.51 4.87
CA ASP A 70 -13.13 4.42 3.98
C ASP A 70 -13.86 4.46 2.65
N ASN A 71 -14.26 5.66 2.22
CA ASN A 71 -15.05 5.88 1.01
C ASN A 71 -14.37 5.37 -0.27
N ARG A 72 -13.05 5.26 -0.27
CA ARG A 72 -12.28 4.71 -1.41
C ARG A 72 -12.62 3.26 -1.71
N PHE A 73 -13.06 2.46 -0.73
CA PHE A 73 -13.50 1.09 -0.94
C PHE A 73 -14.87 0.97 -1.63
N TYR A 74 -15.67 2.02 -1.59
CA TYR A 74 -17.06 2.00 -2.09
C TYR A 74 -17.22 2.64 -3.47
N LYS A 75 -16.27 3.47 -3.88
CA LYS A 75 -16.26 4.12 -5.19
C LYS A 75 -15.53 3.24 -6.19
N ALA A 76 -16.15 2.97 -7.36
CA ALA A 76 -15.47 2.28 -8.45
C ALA A 76 -14.12 2.96 -8.77
N TYR A 77 -13.06 2.18 -8.78
CA TYR A 77 -11.68 2.62 -8.98
C TYR A 77 -11.24 3.72 -8.00
N GLY A 78 -11.72 3.62 -6.75
CA GLY A 78 -11.51 4.63 -5.70
C GLY A 78 -10.10 4.71 -5.13
N GLY A 79 -9.16 3.88 -5.61
CA GLY A 79 -7.75 3.90 -5.23
C GLY A 79 -7.42 3.07 -3.98
N LEU A 80 -8.40 2.46 -3.33
CA LEU A 80 -8.21 1.51 -2.23
C LEU A 80 -9.10 0.30 -2.48
N TYR A 81 -8.50 -0.90 -2.43
CA TYR A 81 -9.12 -2.14 -2.87
C TYR A 81 -8.88 -3.26 -1.86
N TRP A 82 -9.83 -4.20 -1.78
CA TRP A 82 -9.59 -5.46 -1.08
C TRP A 82 -10.14 -6.65 -1.87
N GLN A 83 -9.48 -7.80 -1.69
CA GLN A 83 -9.87 -9.09 -2.24
C GLN A 83 -9.66 -10.17 -1.19
N LEU A 84 -10.61 -11.11 -1.11
CA LEU A 84 -10.58 -12.29 -0.24
C LEU A 84 -10.71 -13.54 -1.11
N ASP A 85 -9.79 -14.47 -0.95
CA ASP A 85 -9.83 -15.74 -1.67
C ASP A 85 -9.99 -16.91 -0.68
N ASP A 86 -11.06 -17.64 -0.82
CA ASP A 86 -11.30 -18.91 -0.15
C ASP A 86 -11.00 -20.06 -1.11
N GLN A 87 -9.75 -20.52 -1.11
CA GLN A 87 -9.28 -21.54 -2.04
C GLN A 87 -10.05 -22.87 -1.89
N ALA A 88 -10.48 -23.24 -0.67
CA ALA A 88 -11.17 -24.49 -0.44
C ALA A 88 -12.56 -24.56 -1.11
N ARG A 89 -13.16 -23.41 -1.40
CA ARG A 89 -14.45 -23.30 -2.11
C ARG A 89 -14.37 -22.62 -3.46
N ASN A 90 -13.17 -22.26 -3.89
CA ASN A 90 -12.97 -21.47 -5.11
C ASN A 90 -13.86 -20.22 -5.13
N LEU A 91 -13.94 -19.55 -3.97
CA LEU A 91 -14.75 -18.35 -3.78
C LEU A 91 -13.84 -17.14 -3.66
N GLU A 92 -14.06 -16.15 -4.51
CA GLU A 92 -13.41 -14.87 -4.49
C GLU A 92 -14.42 -13.76 -4.15
N LEU A 93 -14.13 -12.97 -3.14
CA LEU A 93 -14.92 -11.81 -2.74
C LEU A 93 -14.07 -10.54 -2.91
N ARG A 94 -14.70 -9.45 -3.36
CA ARG A 94 -14.00 -8.21 -3.70
C ARG A 94 -14.72 -6.98 -3.15
N SER A 95 -13.94 -5.92 -2.92
CA SER A 95 -14.48 -4.60 -2.60
C SER A 95 -15.29 -4.04 -3.78
N PRO A 96 -16.32 -3.22 -3.52
CA PRO A 96 -17.04 -2.51 -4.59
C PRO A 96 -16.11 -1.68 -5.48
N SER A 97 -15.00 -1.18 -4.93
CA SER A 97 -14.03 -0.37 -5.67
C SER A 97 -13.27 -1.12 -6.77
N LEU A 98 -13.12 -2.45 -6.67
CA LEU A 98 -12.55 -3.27 -7.75
C LEU A 98 -13.51 -3.41 -8.94
N PHE A 99 -14.80 -3.22 -8.73
CA PHE A 99 -15.86 -3.32 -9.73
C PHE A 99 -15.80 -4.67 -10.49
N ASP A 100 -15.30 -4.66 -11.72
CA ASP A 100 -15.15 -5.85 -12.59
C ASP A 100 -13.72 -6.42 -12.60
N TYR A 101 -12.78 -5.78 -11.88
CA TYR A 101 -11.38 -6.18 -11.85
C TYR A 101 -11.08 -7.15 -10.71
N ALA A 102 -10.17 -8.11 -10.94
CA ALA A 102 -9.58 -8.95 -9.91
C ALA A 102 -8.08 -8.65 -9.81
N LEU A 103 -7.56 -8.55 -8.59
CA LEU A 103 -6.13 -8.34 -8.39
C LEU A 103 -5.37 -9.60 -8.86
N PRO A 104 -4.37 -9.47 -9.74
CA PRO A 104 -3.59 -10.61 -10.25
C PRO A 104 -2.56 -11.07 -9.19
N LEU A 105 -3.05 -11.60 -8.06
CA LEU A 105 -2.22 -12.04 -6.96
C LEU A 105 -1.35 -13.23 -7.37
N PRO A 106 -0.03 -13.23 -7.06
CA PRO A 106 0.85 -14.37 -7.33
C PRO A 106 0.35 -15.66 -6.65
N ASP A 107 0.52 -16.81 -7.29
CA ASP A 107 0.20 -18.11 -6.72
C ASP A 107 1.42 -18.68 -5.97
N ASP A 108 1.86 -17.97 -4.96
CA ASP A 108 3.03 -18.32 -4.15
C ASP A 108 2.64 -19.15 -2.93
N LYS A 109 3.61 -19.91 -2.39
CA LYS A 109 3.43 -20.59 -1.10
C LYS A 109 3.56 -19.58 0.03
N HIS A 110 2.44 -19.27 0.66
CA HIS A 110 2.41 -18.32 1.76
C HIS A 110 2.58 -18.98 3.12
N VAL A 111 3.39 -18.36 3.97
CA VAL A 111 3.45 -18.71 5.39
C VAL A 111 2.25 -18.09 6.10
N LEU A 112 1.52 -18.91 6.87
CA LEU A 112 0.36 -18.44 7.66
C LEU A 112 0.75 -17.25 8.54
N GLY A 113 -0.03 -16.18 8.45
CA GLY A 113 0.14 -14.97 9.25
C GLY A 113 1.21 -14.00 8.75
N ALA A 114 2.09 -14.40 7.84
CA ALA A 114 3.09 -13.50 7.25
C ALA A 114 2.43 -12.48 6.31
N ILE A 115 2.98 -11.26 6.29
CA ILE A 115 2.59 -10.23 5.35
C ILE A 115 3.53 -10.27 4.15
N HIS A 116 2.97 -10.36 2.97
CA HIS A 116 3.68 -10.25 1.70
C HIS A 116 3.29 -8.94 1.02
N ARG A 117 4.27 -8.28 0.38
CA ARG A 117 4.07 -7.02 -0.33
C ARG A 117 4.42 -7.20 -1.80
N TYR A 118 3.55 -6.69 -2.67
CA TYR A 118 3.71 -6.74 -4.11
C TYR A 118 3.47 -5.37 -4.74
N HIS A 119 4.05 -5.16 -5.92
CA HIS A 119 3.69 -4.09 -6.83
C HIS A 119 3.04 -4.75 -8.04
N LEU A 120 1.77 -4.52 -8.24
CA LEU A 120 0.96 -5.15 -9.28
C LEU A 120 0.27 -4.09 -10.14
N LYS A 121 -0.32 -4.56 -11.26
CA LYS A 121 -1.27 -3.74 -12.01
C LYS A 121 -2.65 -3.88 -11.39
N GLY A 122 -3.29 -2.77 -11.15
CA GLY A 122 -4.65 -2.65 -10.67
C GLY A 122 -5.63 -2.29 -11.78
N PRO A 123 -6.85 -1.86 -11.41
CA PRO A 123 -7.84 -1.39 -12.35
C PRO A 123 -7.28 -0.32 -13.29
N GLU A 124 -7.76 -0.31 -14.54
CA GLU A 124 -7.34 0.64 -15.59
C GLU A 124 -5.81 0.67 -15.85
N GLY A 125 -5.08 -0.37 -15.39
CA GLY A 125 -3.63 -0.45 -15.56
C GLY A 125 -2.83 0.39 -14.58
N ALA A 126 -3.47 0.98 -13.57
CA ALA A 126 -2.79 1.72 -12.50
C ALA A 126 -1.80 0.83 -11.76
N ASP A 127 -0.67 1.40 -11.32
CA ASP A 127 0.23 0.69 -10.43
C ASP A 127 -0.34 0.69 -9.02
N VAL A 128 -0.42 -0.49 -8.39
CA VAL A 128 -0.92 -0.64 -7.03
C VAL A 128 0.11 -1.30 -6.13
N ILE A 129 0.17 -0.85 -4.89
CA ILE A 129 0.91 -1.50 -3.81
C ILE A 129 -0.07 -2.40 -3.08
N VAL A 130 0.24 -3.69 -3.05
CA VAL A 130 -0.60 -4.72 -2.43
C VAL A 130 0.10 -5.27 -1.21
N GLN A 131 -0.62 -5.38 -0.11
CA GLN A 131 -0.25 -6.25 1.01
C GLN A 131 -1.21 -7.41 1.10
N GLU A 132 -0.67 -8.57 1.39
CA GLU A 132 -1.39 -9.83 1.47
C GLU A 132 -1.03 -10.57 2.75
N ARG A 133 -2.02 -11.24 3.34
CA ARG A 133 -1.85 -12.15 4.47
C ARG A 133 -2.78 -13.35 4.31
N VAL A 134 -2.24 -14.53 4.58
CA VAL A 134 -3.03 -15.76 4.67
C VAL A 134 -3.34 -16.03 6.13
N VAL A 135 -4.62 -16.19 6.47
CA VAL A 135 -5.10 -16.45 7.82
C VAL A 135 -5.88 -17.76 7.88
N GLN A 136 -5.80 -18.42 9.03
CA GLN A 136 -6.63 -19.58 9.34
C GLN A 136 -7.75 -19.16 10.25
N VAL A 137 -9.00 -19.42 9.86
CA VAL A 137 -10.20 -19.02 10.58
C VAL A 137 -11.05 -20.25 10.89
N ALA A 138 -11.66 -20.26 12.08
CA ALA A 138 -12.63 -21.30 12.44
C ALA A 138 -13.90 -21.14 11.58
N ALA A 139 -14.33 -22.21 10.95
CA ALA A 139 -15.52 -22.23 10.11
C ALA A 139 -16.34 -23.52 10.36
N PRO A 140 -17.65 -23.52 10.04
CA PRO A 140 -18.45 -24.74 10.05
C PRO A 140 -17.79 -25.80 9.15
N GLY A 141 -17.51 -26.99 9.72
CA GLY A 141 -16.83 -28.08 9.01
C GLY A 141 -15.32 -28.12 9.16
N GLY A 142 -14.72 -27.20 9.92
CA GLY A 142 -13.29 -27.18 10.25
C GLY A 142 -12.57 -25.86 9.89
N PRO A 143 -11.30 -25.75 10.23
CA PRO A 143 -10.54 -24.54 9.95
C PRO A 143 -10.39 -24.30 8.43
N ARG A 144 -10.51 -23.03 8.04
CA ARG A 144 -10.42 -22.56 6.66
C ARG A 144 -9.24 -21.60 6.50
N ILE A 145 -8.58 -21.72 5.38
CA ILE A 145 -7.48 -20.82 5.00
C ILE A 145 -8.04 -19.77 4.04
N ILE A 146 -7.99 -18.52 4.48
CA ILE A 146 -8.46 -17.36 3.72
C ILE A 146 -7.27 -16.46 3.40
N ARG A 147 -7.14 -16.10 2.15
CA ARG A 147 -6.17 -15.14 1.66
C ARG A 147 -6.81 -13.76 1.65
N ILE A 148 -6.20 -12.79 2.31
CA ILE A 148 -6.68 -11.41 2.40
C ILE A 148 -5.66 -10.52 1.72
N ALA A 149 -6.07 -9.81 0.69
CA ALA A 149 -5.26 -8.82 0.02
C ALA A 149 -5.91 -7.44 0.14
N VAL A 150 -5.10 -6.42 0.42
CA VAL A 150 -5.49 -5.01 0.38
C VAL A 150 -4.50 -4.26 -0.48
N ALA A 151 -5.01 -3.44 -1.38
CA ALA A 151 -4.21 -2.69 -2.33
C ALA A 151 -4.53 -1.21 -2.29
N ILE A 152 -3.51 -0.38 -2.51
CA ILE A 152 -3.64 1.07 -2.67
C ILE A 152 -3.00 1.51 -3.98
N ASP A 153 -3.60 2.48 -4.64
CA ASP A 153 -3.05 3.10 -5.84
C ASP A 153 -1.70 3.77 -5.53
N ALA A 154 -0.66 3.42 -6.28
CA ALA A 154 0.68 3.94 -6.09
C ALA A 154 0.81 5.44 -6.42
N SER A 155 -0.12 6.00 -7.19
CA SER A 155 -0.17 7.45 -7.48
C SER A 155 -0.28 8.29 -6.21
N VAL A 156 -0.92 7.75 -5.17
CA VAL A 156 -1.00 8.39 -3.84
C VAL A 156 0.40 8.63 -3.25
N LEU A 157 1.33 7.69 -3.48
CA LEU A 157 2.73 7.81 -3.05
C LEU A 157 3.48 8.83 -3.90
N GLU A 158 3.28 8.80 -5.21
CA GLU A 158 3.95 9.71 -6.15
C GLU A 158 3.50 11.15 -5.98
N ASP A 159 2.20 11.38 -5.81
CA ASP A 159 1.64 12.70 -5.54
C ASP A 159 2.18 13.30 -4.24
N ALA A 160 2.33 12.51 -3.19
CA ALA A 160 2.94 12.96 -1.93
C ALA A 160 4.42 13.31 -2.10
N LYS A 161 5.20 12.48 -2.81
CA LYS A 161 6.62 12.77 -3.13
C LYS A 161 6.75 14.03 -3.99
N GLY A 162 5.92 14.17 -5.01
CA GLY A 162 5.94 15.31 -5.93
C GLY A 162 5.51 16.63 -5.30
N SER A 163 4.52 16.61 -4.41
CA SER A 163 4.07 17.81 -3.69
C SER A 163 5.12 18.31 -2.70
N PHE A 164 5.81 17.38 -2.02
CA PHE A 164 6.88 17.72 -1.09
C PHE A 164 8.12 18.27 -1.81
N ALA A 165 8.52 17.66 -2.93
CA ALA A 165 9.64 18.16 -3.73
C ALA A 165 9.39 19.59 -4.26
N ARG A 166 8.14 19.89 -4.65
CA ARG A 166 7.76 21.26 -5.10
C ARG A 166 7.71 22.29 -3.98
N ALA A 167 7.49 21.88 -2.74
CA ALA A 167 7.46 22.78 -1.59
C ALA A 167 8.86 23.22 -1.11
N ILE A 168 9.93 22.57 -1.57
CA ILE A 168 11.32 22.85 -1.18
C ILE A 168 12.03 23.75 -2.21
N ILE A 169 11.46 23.95 -3.39
CA ILE A 169 11.99 24.83 -4.44
C ILE A 169 11.36 26.23 -4.34
#